data_0d795d7af74a8be83ba4b2d87ebad343
#
_entry.id   0d795d7af74a8be83ba4b2d87ebad343
#
_cell.length_a   1.000
_cell.length_b   1.000
_cell.length_c   1.000
_cell.angle_alpha   90.00
_cell.angle_beta   90.00
_cell.angle_gamma   90.00
#
_symmetry.space_group_name_H-M   'P 1'
#
loop_
_entity.id
_entity.type
_entity.pdbx_description
1 polymer ?
#
loop_
_entity_poly.entity_id
_entity_poly.type
_entity_poly.pdbx_seq_one_letter_code
_entity_poly.pdbx_strand_id
1 'polypeptide(L)'
;MIKFKQLLTFAAALTVSAGALAQQTPPLEMAYRIKNEAFNNSKADSLAQFITDYLGPRLAASDLKVRAEQLVVDRLKEMGYDNAHIEKASDFEKGGWDNKRNYVAMTAPYYTAFASTPKAWSGSTDGLVTGECVVVDINNTDELKKHSGKLKGKIILLPISGKYELSFRPQASRYTDEQLKNMEADTRPRSGGRRPATDRKAAAQRQYTTDSILRAEGALAVIAGDGTFNIPGSRGVNYKIGNPEPLCQITLPIEAHNRMVRLLNKGHKVEMEIDIRNQFTDRPVINNVIAEIPGTDPKLKNEVVLIGAHLDSWHGGTGGADDGSGCITMMEAMRILKDLDVKPRRTIRLALWGGEEQGLYGSRGYRDTKLVDPETGKELPGFKDFALYLNMDYSAGRFRGIYNEENDMANPFFEVWSKPIANLGFGTIAPRRVGSTDHVTFSDKGLPAFQFIQDGLDYFRTYHTLADTYERLVTSDLQVNACIAAWLAYCAAMDDNRIPMRK
;
A
#
# COMPACT_ATOMS: atom_id res chain seq x y z
N MET A 1 -74.90 -46.90 5.21
CA MET A 1 -73.97 -46.94 6.37
C MET A 1 -72.54 -46.89 5.81
N ILE A 2 -71.95 -45.76 5.74
CA ILE A 2 -70.57 -45.60 5.27
C ILE A 2 -69.81 -44.92 6.40
N LYS A 3 -68.78 -45.58 6.96
CA LYS A 3 -67.91 -45.05 8.01
C LYS A 3 -66.80 -44.17 7.41
N PHE A 4 -66.81 -42.92 7.79
CA PHE A 4 -65.68 -42.02 7.54
C PHE A 4 -64.55 -42.33 8.53
N LYS A 5 -63.34 -42.66 8.01
CA LYS A 5 -62.09 -42.66 8.77
C LYS A 5 -61.44 -41.35 8.57
N GLN A 6 -61.26 -40.60 9.67
CA GLN A 6 -60.41 -39.38 9.69
C GLN A 6 -58.96 -39.81 9.74
N LEU A 7 -58.19 -39.37 8.74
CA LEU A 7 -56.73 -39.37 8.76
C LEU A 7 -56.26 -38.05 9.41
N LEU A 8 -55.70 -38.15 10.60
CA LEU A 8 -54.92 -37.06 11.18
C LEU A 8 -53.52 -37.12 10.60
N THR A 9 -53.17 -36.13 9.78
CA THR A 9 -51.79 -35.89 9.32
C THR A 9 -51.11 -34.94 10.30
N PHE A 10 -50.15 -35.43 11.09
CA PHE A 10 -49.26 -34.62 11.89
C PHE A 10 -48.23 -33.96 10.96
N ALA A 11 -48.36 -32.68 10.70
CA ALA A 11 -47.29 -31.87 10.10
C ALA A 11 -46.33 -31.46 11.23
N ALA A 12 -45.18 -32.09 11.32
CA ALA A 12 -44.08 -31.63 12.15
C ALA A 12 -43.42 -30.42 11.45
N ALA A 13 -43.76 -29.23 11.88
CA ALA A 13 -43.03 -28.04 11.50
C ALA A 13 -41.66 -28.04 12.19
N LEU A 14 -40.61 -28.37 11.44
CA LEU A 14 -39.22 -28.07 11.84
C LEU A 14 -39.05 -26.56 11.81
N THR A 15 -39.22 -25.90 12.92
CA THR A 15 -38.70 -24.56 13.12
C THR A 15 -37.18 -24.64 13.25
N VAL A 16 -36.48 -24.42 12.14
CA VAL A 16 -35.06 -24.06 12.19
C VAL A 16 -35.02 -22.66 12.81
N SER A 17 -34.83 -22.60 14.12
CA SER A 17 -34.43 -21.36 14.78
C SER A 17 -33.02 -21.01 14.29
N ALA A 18 -32.92 -20.16 13.29
CA ALA A 18 -31.72 -19.39 13.07
C ALA A 18 -31.52 -18.55 14.35
N GLY A 19 -30.73 -19.04 15.27
CA GLY A 19 -30.28 -18.30 16.43
C GLY A 19 -29.53 -17.09 15.88
N ALA A 20 -30.18 -15.93 15.84
CA ALA A 20 -29.46 -14.69 15.68
C ALA A 20 -28.46 -14.64 16.82
N LEU A 21 -27.17 -14.78 16.51
CA LEU A 21 -26.11 -14.58 17.47
C LEU A 21 -26.30 -13.15 18.01
N ALA A 22 -26.75 -13.04 19.26
CA ALA A 22 -26.94 -11.73 19.87
C ALA A 22 -25.58 -11.07 19.95
N GLN A 23 -25.36 -10.08 19.11
CA GLN A 23 -24.11 -9.31 19.06
C GLN A 23 -23.94 -8.57 20.39
N GLN A 24 -22.82 -8.78 21.05
CA GLN A 24 -22.52 -8.12 22.31
C GLN A 24 -22.31 -6.62 22.09
N THR A 25 -23.06 -5.78 22.82
CA THR A 25 -22.84 -4.32 22.77
C THR A 25 -21.58 -3.99 23.54
N PRO A 26 -20.54 -3.42 22.89
CA PRO A 26 -19.30 -3.07 23.58
C PRO A 26 -19.54 -1.99 24.66
N PRO A 27 -18.74 -1.97 25.74
CA PRO A 27 -18.90 -1.00 26.83
C PRO A 27 -18.70 0.44 26.35
N LEU A 28 -19.72 1.29 26.49
CA LEU A 28 -19.64 2.71 26.11
C LEU A 28 -18.56 3.47 26.89
N GLU A 29 -18.30 3.06 28.14
CA GLU A 29 -17.21 3.62 28.95
C GLU A 29 -15.86 3.49 28.25
N MET A 30 -15.56 2.32 27.67
CA MET A 30 -14.30 2.12 26.95
C MET A 30 -14.23 2.95 25.66
N ALA A 31 -15.34 3.11 24.96
CA ALA A 31 -15.40 4.02 23.80
C ALA A 31 -15.07 5.47 24.21
N TYR A 32 -15.58 5.90 25.36
CA TYR A 32 -15.26 7.23 25.90
C TYR A 32 -13.77 7.33 26.28
N ARG A 33 -13.21 6.34 26.98
CA ARG A 33 -11.80 6.32 27.38
C ARG A 33 -10.88 6.35 26.15
N ILE A 34 -11.16 5.56 25.12
CA ILE A 34 -10.39 5.54 23.86
C ILE A 34 -10.45 6.90 23.17
N LYS A 35 -11.65 7.52 23.07
CA LYS A 35 -11.80 8.87 22.52
C LYS A 35 -11.02 9.90 23.31
N ASN A 36 -11.13 9.86 24.63
CA ASN A 36 -10.44 10.81 25.51
C ASN A 36 -8.92 10.70 25.34
N GLU A 37 -8.39 9.49 25.32
CA GLU A 37 -6.96 9.23 25.10
C GLU A 37 -6.50 9.68 23.71
N ALA A 38 -7.26 9.32 22.66
CA ALA A 38 -6.96 9.69 21.29
C ALA A 38 -6.92 11.20 21.05
N PHE A 39 -7.85 11.96 21.66
CA PHE A 39 -7.98 13.40 21.39
C PHE A 39 -7.15 14.29 22.32
N ASN A 40 -6.90 13.87 23.56
CA ASN A 40 -6.15 14.68 24.50
C ASN A 40 -4.65 14.35 24.59
N ASN A 41 -4.24 13.13 24.23
CA ASN A 41 -2.87 12.64 24.39
C ASN A 41 -2.25 12.15 23.07
N SER A 42 -2.84 12.48 21.91
CA SER A 42 -2.40 11.99 20.60
C SER A 42 -0.91 12.22 20.35
N LYS A 43 -0.28 11.22 19.77
CA LYS A 43 1.08 11.27 19.23
C LYS A 43 1.11 11.19 17.70
N ALA A 44 -0.05 11.30 17.02
CA ALA A 44 -0.15 11.16 15.57
C ALA A 44 0.79 12.12 14.83
N ASP A 45 0.91 13.39 15.28
CA ASP A 45 1.81 14.35 14.64
C ASP A 45 3.29 13.98 14.83
N SER A 46 3.70 13.60 16.03
CA SER A 46 5.10 13.17 16.28
C SER A 46 5.44 11.87 15.56
N LEU A 47 4.49 10.96 15.40
CA LEU A 47 4.65 9.76 14.59
C LEU A 47 4.69 10.10 13.10
N ALA A 48 3.93 11.10 12.66
CA ALA A 48 3.98 11.58 11.27
C ALA A 48 5.39 12.11 10.93
N GLN A 49 5.94 13.01 11.74
CA GLN A 49 7.31 13.49 11.56
C GLN A 49 8.34 12.35 11.62
N PHE A 50 8.15 11.39 12.55
CA PHE A 50 9.03 10.24 12.64
C PHE A 50 9.02 9.40 11.35
N ILE A 51 7.84 9.02 10.84
CA ILE A 51 7.70 8.15 9.66
C ILE A 51 8.16 8.88 8.38
N THR A 52 7.79 10.15 8.20
CA THR A 52 8.08 10.87 6.95
C THR A 52 9.44 11.54 6.95
N ASP A 53 9.74 12.37 7.97
CA ASP A 53 10.91 13.24 7.95
C ASP A 53 12.16 12.52 8.46
N TYR A 54 12.00 11.65 9.48
CA TYR A 54 13.14 10.98 10.08
C TYR A 54 13.48 9.62 9.43
N LEU A 55 12.48 8.79 9.14
CA LEU A 55 12.71 7.54 8.40
C LEU A 55 13.00 7.81 6.93
N GLY A 56 12.22 8.69 6.30
CA GLY A 56 12.34 9.05 4.88
C GLY A 56 11.82 7.96 3.94
N PRO A 57 12.33 7.89 2.69
CA PRO A 57 11.95 6.88 1.71
C PRO A 57 12.25 5.45 2.20
N ARG A 58 11.33 4.52 1.92
CA ARG A 58 11.38 3.16 2.47
C ARG A 58 11.20 2.08 1.40
N LEU A 59 11.90 2.24 0.26
CA LEU A 59 11.82 1.27 -0.85
C LEU A 59 12.16 -0.15 -0.36
N ALA A 60 11.39 -1.13 -0.75
CA ALA A 60 11.57 -2.52 -0.36
C ALA A 60 13.02 -3.00 -0.47
N ALA A 61 13.53 -3.65 0.58
CA ALA A 61 14.89 -4.18 0.72
C ALA A 61 16.02 -3.13 0.62
N SER A 62 15.75 -1.81 0.47
CA SER A 62 16.79 -0.78 0.51
C SER A 62 17.46 -0.67 1.89
N ASP A 63 18.63 -0.05 1.96
CA ASP A 63 19.31 0.21 3.24
C ASP A 63 18.47 1.13 4.13
N LEU A 64 17.77 2.12 3.52
CA LEU A 64 16.85 3.01 4.24
C LEU A 64 15.67 2.24 4.84
N LYS A 65 15.09 1.26 4.10
CA LYS A 65 14.00 0.43 4.63
C LYS A 65 14.44 -0.44 5.81
N VAL A 66 15.62 -1.05 5.72
CA VAL A 66 16.17 -1.87 6.83
C VAL A 66 16.42 -1.01 8.06
N ARG A 67 16.99 0.19 7.88
CA ARG A 67 17.12 1.16 8.96
C ARG A 67 15.76 1.54 9.56
N ALA A 68 14.75 1.77 8.71
CA ALA A 68 13.39 2.11 9.13
C ALA A 68 12.76 0.98 9.96
N GLU A 69 12.89 -0.28 9.55
CA GLU A 69 12.40 -1.44 10.30
C GLU A 69 12.93 -1.45 11.74
N GLN A 70 14.24 -1.29 11.91
CA GLN A 70 14.85 -1.27 13.24
C GLN A 70 14.36 -0.09 14.09
N LEU A 71 14.31 1.12 13.51
CA LEU A 71 13.86 2.32 14.22
C LEU A 71 12.37 2.25 14.62
N VAL A 72 11.53 1.60 13.79
CA VAL A 72 10.13 1.35 14.15
C VAL A 72 10.02 0.34 15.30
N VAL A 73 10.82 -0.73 15.29
CA VAL A 73 10.89 -1.67 16.44
C VAL A 73 11.33 -0.95 17.71
N ASP A 74 12.36 -0.11 17.63
CA ASP A 74 12.84 0.65 18.78
C ASP A 74 11.76 1.62 19.27
N ARG A 75 11.06 2.31 18.39
CA ARG A 75 9.91 3.18 18.73
C ARG A 75 8.78 2.41 19.39
N LEU A 76 8.44 1.23 18.91
CA LEU A 76 7.40 0.37 19.51
C LEU A 76 7.83 -0.09 20.91
N LYS A 77 9.12 -0.41 21.13
CA LYS A 77 9.64 -0.73 22.46
C LYS A 77 9.58 0.45 23.42
N GLU A 78 9.90 1.67 22.97
CA GLU A 78 9.70 2.90 23.74
C GLU A 78 8.22 3.10 24.15
N MET A 79 7.29 2.66 23.32
CA MET A 79 5.85 2.64 23.59
C MET A 79 5.43 1.47 24.51
N GLY A 80 6.39 0.66 25.02
CA GLY A 80 6.14 -0.44 25.94
C GLY A 80 5.81 -1.78 25.27
N TYR A 81 6.15 -1.96 23.98
CA TYR A 81 5.99 -3.22 23.26
C TYR A 81 7.30 -4.00 23.24
N ASP A 82 7.67 -4.64 24.36
CA ASP A 82 8.92 -5.43 24.47
C ASP A 82 9.00 -6.58 23.45
N ASN A 83 7.85 -7.07 22.97
CA ASN A 83 7.73 -8.11 21.96
C ASN A 83 7.83 -7.58 20.52
N ALA A 84 8.03 -6.29 20.32
CA ALA A 84 8.22 -5.75 18.96
C ALA A 84 9.48 -6.33 18.32
N HIS A 85 9.33 -6.83 17.08
CA HIS A 85 10.43 -7.49 16.37
C HIS A 85 10.27 -7.39 14.85
N ILE A 86 11.36 -7.64 14.16
CA ILE A 86 11.39 -7.83 12.71
C ILE A 86 11.21 -9.31 12.41
N GLU A 87 10.26 -9.64 11.54
CA GLU A 87 9.98 -11.00 11.08
C GLU A 87 10.25 -11.13 9.58
N LYS A 88 11.09 -12.09 9.16
CA LYS A 88 11.26 -12.40 7.74
C LYS A 88 9.91 -12.85 7.15
N ALA A 89 9.50 -12.18 6.06
CA ALA A 89 8.27 -12.49 5.35
C ALA A 89 8.52 -13.38 4.14
N SER A 90 9.39 -12.97 3.23
CA SER A 90 9.60 -13.66 1.96
C SER A 90 10.99 -13.41 1.38
N ASP A 91 11.35 -14.21 0.39
CA ASP A 91 12.49 -13.93 -0.47
C ASP A 91 12.11 -12.84 -1.49
N PHE A 92 13.11 -12.03 -1.89
CA PHE A 92 12.95 -10.93 -2.82
C PHE A 92 14.10 -10.88 -3.83
N GLU A 93 13.87 -11.39 -5.01
CA GLU A 93 14.91 -11.62 -6.01
C GLU A 93 15.55 -10.35 -6.59
N LYS A 94 14.95 -9.16 -6.36
CA LYS A 94 15.49 -7.89 -6.84
C LYS A 94 16.63 -7.35 -5.95
N GLY A 95 16.65 -7.71 -4.66
CA GLY A 95 17.58 -7.11 -3.71
C GLY A 95 17.27 -5.65 -3.39
N GLY A 96 18.16 -5.04 -2.61
CA GLY A 96 18.05 -3.63 -2.23
C GLY A 96 18.57 -2.70 -3.32
N TRP A 97 18.08 -1.47 -3.29
CA TRP A 97 18.51 -0.39 -4.16
C TRP A 97 18.27 0.96 -3.49
N ASP A 98 19.27 1.84 -3.53
CA ASP A 98 19.22 3.20 -2.99
C ASP A 98 19.75 4.20 -3.99
N ASN A 99 19.10 5.34 -4.17
CA ASN A 99 19.65 6.48 -4.90
C ASN A 99 20.53 7.33 -3.96
N LYS A 100 21.76 7.56 -4.34
CA LYS A 100 22.74 8.34 -3.56
C LYS A 100 22.99 9.72 -4.15
N ARG A 101 22.70 9.93 -5.44
CA ARG A 101 22.80 11.23 -6.12
C ARG A 101 21.85 11.28 -7.29
N ASN A 102 21.19 12.42 -7.44
CA ASN A 102 20.25 12.67 -8.52
C ASN A 102 20.41 14.13 -9.01
N TYR A 103 21.04 14.30 -10.17
CA TYR A 103 21.17 15.57 -10.86
C TYR A 103 20.83 15.38 -12.33
N VAL A 104 19.90 16.19 -12.85
CA VAL A 104 19.45 16.17 -14.24
C VAL A 104 19.17 17.61 -14.70
N ALA A 105 19.83 18.05 -15.75
CA ALA A 105 19.62 19.37 -16.34
C ALA A 105 19.66 19.31 -17.87
N MET A 106 18.84 20.13 -18.53
CA MET A 106 18.99 20.46 -19.94
C MET A 106 19.97 21.63 -20.05
N THR A 107 20.98 21.53 -20.92
CA THR A 107 22.00 22.56 -21.14
C THR A 107 21.84 23.29 -22.48
N ALA A 108 21.22 22.65 -23.46
CA ALA A 108 20.84 23.26 -24.74
C ALA A 108 19.36 22.95 -25.05
N PRO A 109 18.64 23.94 -25.63
CA PRO A 109 19.03 25.25 -26.13
C PRO A 109 19.20 26.30 -25.01
N TYR A 110 18.87 26.01 -23.78
CA TYR A 110 19.08 26.84 -22.60
C TYR A 110 19.15 25.99 -21.35
N TYR A 111 19.78 26.50 -20.29
CA TYR A 111 19.90 25.76 -19.03
C TYR A 111 18.59 25.69 -18.27
N THR A 112 18.25 24.49 -17.81
CA THR A 112 17.14 24.22 -16.86
C THR A 112 17.42 22.95 -16.08
N ALA A 113 17.53 23.06 -14.75
CA ALA A 113 17.52 21.89 -13.87
C ALA A 113 16.09 21.35 -13.72
N PHE A 114 15.98 20.03 -13.61
CA PHE A 114 14.71 19.34 -13.49
C PHE A 114 14.55 18.63 -12.15
N ALA A 115 13.35 18.66 -11.60
CA ALA A 115 12.93 17.63 -10.67
C ALA A 115 12.90 16.29 -11.44
N SER A 116 13.53 15.27 -10.89
CA SER A 116 13.67 13.97 -11.53
C SER A 116 13.64 12.85 -10.52
N THR A 117 13.31 11.64 -10.97
CA THR A 117 13.38 10.43 -10.15
C THR A 117 14.06 9.33 -10.96
N PRO A 118 15.25 8.83 -10.56
CA PRO A 118 15.82 7.63 -11.14
C PRO A 118 14.86 6.47 -10.90
N LYS A 119 14.64 5.60 -11.87
CA LYS A 119 13.81 4.42 -11.64
C LYS A 119 14.54 3.45 -10.72
N ALA A 120 13.85 2.97 -9.69
CA ALA A 120 14.40 1.98 -8.77
C ALA A 120 14.92 0.76 -9.54
N TRP A 121 16.04 0.21 -9.10
CA TRP A 121 16.78 -0.89 -9.74
C TRP A 121 17.33 -0.56 -11.14
N SER A 122 17.42 0.71 -11.54
CA SER A 122 18.24 1.13 -12.68
C SER A 122 19.68 1.44 -12.25
N GLY A 123 20.62 1.31 -13.17
CA GLY A 123 22.02 1.58 -12.93
C GLY A 123 22.34 3.07 -12.79
N SER A 124 23.61 3.35 -12.52
CA SER A 124 24.18 4.71 -12.42
C SER A 124 24.59 5.25 -13.80
N THR A 125 24.90 6.55 -13.87
CA THR A 125 25.75 7.11 -14.91
C THR A 125 27.23 6.95 -14.54
N ASP A 126 28.13 7.06 -15.52
CA ASP A 126 29.59 7.06 -15.28
C ASP A 126 30.01 8.49 -14.86
N GLY A 127 29.72 8.85 -13.62
CA GLY A 127 29.84 10.20 -13.10
C GLY A 127 28.88 11.20 -13.77
N LEU A 128 29.33 12.45 -13.93
CA LEU A 128 28.60 13.46 -14.71
C LEU A 128 28.79 13.15 -16.21
N VAL A 129 27.72 12.85 -16.89
CA VAL A 129 27.71 12.64 -18.34
C VAL A 129 26.98 13.80 -19.02
N THR A 130 27.47 14.18 -20.21
CA THR A 130 26.82 15.16 -21.10
C THR A 130 26.54 14.48 -22.43
N GLY A 131 25.31 14.64 -22.96
CA GLY A 131 24.94 14.02 -24.21
C GLY A 131 23.80 14.75 -24.92
N GLU A 132 23.82 14.65 -26.25
CA GLU A 132 22.68 15.06 -27.06
C GLU A 132 21.52 14.07 -26.89
N CYS A 133 20.31 14.63 -26.85
CA CYS A 133 19.09 13.85 -26.76
C CYS A 133 18.62 13.39 -28.15
N VAL A 134 18.04 12.19 -28.19
CA VAL A 134 17.36 11.62 -29.37
C VAL A 134 16.06 10.95 -28.92
N VAL A 135 15.00 11.11 -29.74
CA VAL A 135 13.72 10.44 -29.47
C VAL A 135 13.75 9.05 -30.10
N VAL A 136 13.55 8.01 -29.29
CA VAL A 136 13.49 6.61 -29.75
C VAL A 136 12.37 5.86 -29.03
N ASP A 137 11.48 5.23 -29.77
CA ASP A 137 10.53 4.27 -29.19
C ASP A 137 11.23 2.91 -28.99
N ILE A 138 11.77 2.75 -27.80
CA ILE A 138 12.49 1.51 -27.41
C ILE A 138 11.57 0.30 -27.25
N ASN A 139 10.24 0.49 -27.23
CA ASN A 139 9.26 -0.60 -27.18
C ASN A 139 8.95 -1.12 -28.59
N ASN A 140 9.33 -0.38 -29.63
CA ASN A 140 9.20 -0.76 -31.02
C ASN A 140 10.55 -1.25 -31.57
N THR A 141 10.66 -2.57 -31.76
CA THR A 141 11.91 -3.20 -32.22
C THR A 141 12.39 -2.67 -33.56
N ASP A 142 11.48 -2.36 -34.51
CA ASP A 142 11.85 -1.85 -35.81
C ASP A 142 12.31 -0.39 -35.77
N GLU A 143 11.75 0.40 -34.86
CA GLU A 143 12.22 1.75 -34.59
C GLU A 143 13.62 1.71 -34.00
N LEU A 144 13.84 0.87 -32.98
CA LEU A 144 15.14 0.70 -32.35
C LEU A 144 16.22 0.30 -33.36
N LYS A 145 15.91 -0.61 -34.31
CA LYS A 145 16.85 -1.03 -35.38
C LYS A 145 17.27 0.12 -36.31
N LYS A 146 16.40 1.11 -36.57
CA LYS A 146 16.74 2.29 -37.41
C LYS A 146 17.82 3.18 -36.76
N HIS A 147 17.98 3.07 -35.47
CA HIS A 147 18.97 3.80 -34.69
C HIS A 147 20.27 3.01 -34.42
N SER A 148 20.39 1.79 -34.94
CA SER A 148 21.59 0.96 -34.74
C SER A 148 22.87 1.70 -35.19
N GLY A 149 23.90 1.67 -34.35
CA GLY A 149 25.18 2.38 -34.56
C GLY A 149 25.14 3.89 -34.36
N LYS A 150 23.99 4.45 -33.92
CA LYS A 150 23.80 5.92 -33.80
C LYS A 150 23.57 6.38 -32.36
N LEU A 151 23.52 5.46 -31.39
CA LEU A 151 23.14 5.77 -30.01
C LEU A 151 24.34 6.02 -29.08
N LYS A 152 25.57 5.85 -29.55
CA LYS A 152 26.77 6.05 -28.74
C LYS A 152 26.83 7.51 -28.21
N GLY A 153 26.92 7.65 -26.89
CA GLY A 153 26.96 8.95 -26.23
C GLY A 153 25.65 9.75 -26.27
N LYS A 154 24.55 9.12 -26.65
CA LYS A 154 23.22 9.76 -26.70
C LYS A 154 22.42 9.50 -25.44
N ILE A 155 21.56 10.45 -25.08
CA ILE A 155 20.52 10.34 -24.08
C ILE A 155 19.19 10.11 -24.81
N ILE A 156 18.53 9.02 -24.47
CA ILE A 156 17.31 8.58 -25.16
C ILE A 156 16.10 9.15 -24.46
N LEU A 157 15.31 9.97 -25.16
CA LEU A 157 13.97 10.35 -24.73
C LEU A 157 12.95 9.41 -25.34
N LEU A 158 12.06 8.88 -24.52
CA LEU A 158 10.91 8.13 -25.05
C LEU A 158 9.98 9.08 -25.84
N PRO A 159 9.15 8.59 -26.78
CA PRO A 159 8.13 9.41 -27.42
C PRO A 159 7.25 10.13 -26.38
N ILE A 160 6.55 11.18 -26.80
CA ILE A 160 5.61 11.91 -25.95
C ILE A 160 4.74 10.93 -25.15
N SER A 161 4.83 11.03 -23.83
CA SER A 161 4.03 10.23 -22.92
C SER A 161 2.98 11.11 -22.25
N GLY A 162 1.73 10.68 -22.36
CA GLY A 162 0.61 11.38 -21.77
C GLY A 162 0.34 12.77 -22.38
N LYS A 163 -0.81 13.29 -22.09
CA LYS A 163 -1.23 14.66 -22.39
C LYS A 163 -1.67 15.31 -21.08
N TYR A 164 -1.12 16.47 -20.79
CA TYR A 164 -1.66 17.27 -19.69
C TYR A 164 -3.03 17.80 -20.10
N GLU A 165 -4.04 17.47 -19.32
CA GLU A 165 -5.40 17.96 -19.49
C GLU A 165 -5.78 18.85 -18.31
N LEU A 166 -6.38 19.99 -18.60
CA LEU A 166 -6.90 20.87 -17.56
C LEU A 166 -8.01 20.16 -16.79
N SER A 167 -7.90 20.16 -15.48
CA SER A 167 -8.93 19.63 -14.59
C SER A 167 -9.79 20.76 -14.04
N PHE A 168 -11.11 20.65 -14.24
CA PHE A 168 -12.12 21.52 -13.63
C PHE A 168 -12.74 20.92 -12.37
N ARG A 169 -12.18 19.79 -11.89
CA ARG A 169 -12.57 19.14 -10.63
C ARG A 169 -11.64 19.55 -9.50
N PRO A 170 -12.12 19.63 -8.25
CA PRO A 170 -11.26 19.80 -7.09
C PRO A 170 -10.12 18.75 -7.08
N GLN A 171 -8.92 19.18 -6.74
CA GLN A 171 -7.75 18.28 -6.68
C GLN A 171 -7.72 17.44 -5.40
N ALA A 172 -8.38 17.94 -4.34
CA ALA A 172 -8.59 17.21 -3.11
C ALA A 172 -10.08 17.10 -2.82
N SER A 173 -10.52 16.00 -2.27
CA SER A 173 -11.94 15.76 -1.98
C SER A 173 -12.14 14.93 -0.72
N ARG A 174 -13.31 15.14 -0.11
CA ARG A 174 -13.88 14.27 0.92
C ARG A 174 -15.20 13.71 0.41
N TYR A 175 -15.56 12.54 0.88
CA TYR A 175 -16.86 11.97 0.57
C TYR A 175 -17.99 12.79 1.16
N THR A 176 -19.00 13.08 0.34
CA THR A 176 -20.29 13.58 0.82
C THR A 176 -21.14 12.45 1.38
N ASP A 177 -22.14 12.77 2.20
CA ASP A 177 -23.07 11.76 2.74
C ASP A 177 -23.82 11.01 1.63
N GLU A 178 -24.15 11.70 0.54
CA GLU A 178 -24.78 11.09 -0.64
C GLU A 178 -23.83 10.05 -1.31
N GLN A 179 -22.55 10.38 -1.45
CA GLN A 179 -21.56 9.46 -2.03
C GLN A 179 -21.39 8.23 -1.13
N LEU A 180 -21.32 8.40 0.18
CA LEU A 180 -21.22 7.30 1.14
C LEU A 180 -22.47 6.40 1.08
N LYS A 181 -23.67 6.99 1.04
CA LYS A 181 -24.92 6.24 0.88
C LYS A 181 -24.96 5.47 -0.45
N ASN A 182 -24.45 6.05 -1.53
CA ASN A 182 -24.35 5.35 -2.82
C ASN A 182 -23.37 4.18 -2.77
N MET A 183 -22.31 4.28 -1.96
CA MET A 183 -21.38 3.17 -1.75
C MET A 183 -22.02 1.99 -1.01
N GLU A 184 -22.92 2.24 -0.06
CA GLU A 184 -23.70 1.19 0.64
C GLU A 184 -24.61 0.42 -0.30
N ALA A 185 -25.08 1.05 -1.37
CA ALA A 185 -25.93 0.44 -2.40
C ALA A 185 -25.13 -0.19 -3.56
N ASP A 186 -23.82 0.00 -3.64
CA ASP A 186 -22.99 -0.44 -4.78
C ASP A 186 -22.55 -1.89 -4.62
N THR A 187 -23.29 -2.81 -5.24
CA THR A 187 -23.01 -4.25 -5.28
C THR A 187 -22.24 -4.69 -6.53
N ARG A 188 -21.64 -3.75 -7.29
CA ARG A 188 -20.88 -4.09 -8.51
C ARG A 188 -19.68 -4.95 -8.15
N PRO A 189 -19.41 -6.02 -8.92
CA PRO A 189 -18.23 -6.85 -8.67
C PRO A 189 -16.94 -6.04 -8.87
N ARG A 190 -15.88 -6.46 -8.20
CA ARG A 190 -14.55 -5.85 -8.33
C ARG A 190 -14.15 -5.69 -9.80
N SER A 191 -13.94 -4.46 -10.25
CA SER A 191 -13.36 -4.17 -11.55
C SER A 191 -11.83 -4.17 -11.44
N GLY A 192 -11.16 -5.03 -12.20
CA GLY A 192 -9.70 -5.04 -12.27
C GLY A 192 -9.14 -6.45 -12.23
N GLY A 193 -9.01 -7.07 -13.39
CA GLY A 193 -8.26 -8.32 -13.54
C GLY A 193 -6.76 -8.05 -13.44
N ARG A 194 -6.05 -8.84 -12.64
CA ARG A 194 -4.59 -8.89 -12.66
C ARG A 194 -4.13 -9.28 -14.07
N ARG A 195 -3.18 -8.54 -14.66
CA ARG A 195 -2.55 -8.98 -15.93
C ARG A 195 -2.00 -10.40 -15.78
N PRO A 196 -2.20 -11.28 -16.77
CA PRO A 196 -1.69 -12.64 -16.71
C PRO A 196 -0.19 -12.68 -16.41
N ALA A 197 0.25 -13.69 -15.68
CA ALA A 197 1.67 -13.84 -15.32
C ALA A 197 2.58 -13.99 -16.56
N THR A 198 2.07 -14.59 -17.63
CA THR A 198 2.73 -14.72 -18.93
C THR A 198 3.07 -13.37 -19.53
N ASP A 199 2.16 -12.40 -19.49
CA ASP A 199 2.37 -11.06 -20.03
C ASP A 199 3.44 -10.30 -19.27
N ARG A 200 3.51 -10.50 -17.93
CA ARG A 200 4.54 -9.89 -17.08
C ARG A 200 5.93 -10.45 -17.38
N LYS A 201 6.07 -11.77 -17.54
CA LYS A 201 7.35 -12.41 -17.91
C LYS A 201 7.82 -11.94 -19.29
N ALA A 202 6.91 -11.88 -20.26
CA ALA A 202 7.23 -11.39 -21.61
C ALA A 202 7.66 -9.91 -21.60
N ALA A 203 7.00 -9.07 -20.79
CA ALA A 203 7.38 -7.66 -20.65
C ALA A 203 8.77 -7.51 -19.98
N ALA A 204 9.06 -8.29 -18.96
CA ALA A 204 10.38 -8.31 -18.32
C ALA A 204 11.47 -8.73 -19.31
N GLN A 205 11.23 -9.79 -20.09
CA GLN A 205 12.19 -10.27 -21.10
C GLN A 205 12.45 -9.21 -22.18
N ARG A 206 11.39 -8.54 -22.67
CA ARG A 206 11.57 -7.44 -23.63
C ARG A 206 12.41 -6.32 -23.04
N GLN A 207 12.17 -5.92 -21.79
CA GLN A 207 12.96 -4.88 -21.13
C GLN A 207 14.45 -5.27 -21.05
N TYR A 208 14.78 -6.50 -20.64
CA TYR A 208 16.18 -6.98 -20.58
C TYR A 208 16.85 -6.95 -21.96
N THR A 209 16.15 -7.40 -23.01
CA THR A 209 16.66 -7.39 -24.38
C THR A 209 16.94 -5.98 -24.87
N THR A 210 15.99 -5.06 -24.65
CA THR A 210 16.12 -3.65 -25.04
C THR A 210 17.27 -2.99 -24.30
N ASP A 211 17.37 -3.21 -22.99
CA ASP A 211 18.43 -2.65 -22.17
C ASP A 211 19.82 -3.13 -22.61
N SER A 212 19.95 -4.43 -22.90
CA SER A 212 21.18 -5.01 -23.45
C SER A 212 21.60 -4.36 -24.79
N ILE A 213 20.66 -4.13 -25.69
CA ILE A 213 20.92 -3.46 -26.97
C ILE A 213 21.39 -2.02 -26.72
N LEU A 214 20.70 -1.25 -25.91
CA LEU A 214 21.03 0.15 -25.65
C LEU A 214 22.42 0.30 -25.00
N ARG A 215 22.79 -0.59 -24.10
CA ARG A 215 24.12 -0.61 -23.49
C ARG A 215 25.20 -0.97 -24.51
N ALA A 216 24.97 -1.97 -25.34
CA ALA A 216 25.90 -2.34 -26.41
C ALA A 216 26.11 -1.21 -27.44
N GLU A 217 25.08 -0.43 -27.72
CA GLU A 217 25.13 0.77 -28.56
C GLU A 217 25.85 1.97 -27.90
N GLY A 218 26.10 1.90 -26.59
CA GLY A 218 26.76 2.96 -25.82
C GLY A 218 25.85 4.17 -25.50
N ALA A 219 24.54 3.96 -25.36
CA ALA A 219 23.61 4.96 -24.86
C ALA A 219 23.94 5.32 -23.41
N LEU A 220 23.76 6.61 -23.02
CA LEU A 220 24.08 7.09 -21.68
C LEU A 220 22.97 6.86 -20.67
N ALA A 221 21.73 7.16 -21.05
CA ALA A 221 20.55 7.02 -20.20
C ALA A 221 19.28 6.98 -21.03
N VAL A 222 18.19 6.52 -20.39
CA VAL A 222 16.82 6.58 -20.94
C VAL A 222 15.97 7.48 -20.06
N ILE A 223 15.22 8.40 -20.64
CA ILE A 223 14.33 9.32 -19.93
C ILE A 223 12.89 9.11 -20.40
N ALA A 224 12.00 8.91 -19.44
CA ALA A 224 10.55 8.82 -19.64
C ALA A 224 9.83 10.01 -19.00
N GLY A 225 8.66 10.36 -19.52
CA GLY A 225 7.74 11.28 -18.88
C GLY A 225 6.72 10.53 -18.02
N ASP A 226 6.62 10.87 -16.74
CA ASP A 226 5.57 10.41 -15.82
C ASP A 226 5.38 11.43 -14.69
N GLY A 227 4.12 11.58 -14.23
CA GLY A 227 3.76 12.63 -13.28
C GLY A 227 3.47 13.97 -13.97
N THR A 228 2.89 14.90 -13.23
CA THR A 228 2.40 16.21 -13.71
C THR A 228 2.71 17.30 -12.69
N PHE A 229 2.42 18.56 -13.03
CA PHE A 229 2.71 19.73 -12.18
C PHE A 229 4.20 19.85 -11.80
N ASN A 230 5.09 19.49 -12.73
CA ASN A 230 6.54 19.41 -12.51
C ASN A 230 6.96 18.48 -11.36
N ILE A 231 6.13 17.49 -11.04
CA ILE A 231 6.39 16.46 -10.03
C ILE A 231 6.56 15.11 -10.75
N PRO A 232 7.76 14.51 -10.77
CA PRO A 232 7.97 13.21 -11.42
C PRO A 232 7.39 12.07 -10.58
N GLY A 233 6.93 11.05 -11.28
CA GLY A 233 6.51 9.78 -10.68
C GLY A 233 7.70 8.93 -10.24
N SER A 234 7.49 8.10 -9.22
CA SER A 234 8.41 7.07 -8.74
C SER A 234 7.98 5.70 -9.22
N ARG A 235 8.89 4.99 -9.88
CA ARG A 235 8.65 3.62 -10.38
C ARG A 235 9.96 2.84 -10.40
N GLY A 236 9.87 1.54 -10.67
CA GLY A 236 11.04 0.68 -10.80
C GLY A 236 11.12 -0.03 -12.15
N VAL A 237 12.30 -0.56 -12.45
CA VAL A 237 12.55 -1.44 -13.59
C VAL A 237 12.62 -2.90 -13.12
N ASN A 238 12.53 -3.84 -14.06
CA ASN A 238 12.79 -5.23 -13.75
C ASN A 238 14.30 -5.44 -13.53
N TYR A 239 14.61 -6.09 -12.44
CA TYR A 239 15.98 -6.48 -12.07
C TYR A 239 15.91 -7.76 -11.25
N LYS A 240 16.98 -8.52 -11.28
CA LYS A 240 17.19 -9.70 -10.45
C LYS A 240 18.66 -9.77 -10.07
N ILE A 241 18.94 -10.07 -8.81
CA ILE A 241 20.31 -10.30 -8.31
C ILE A 241 21.06 -11.27 -9.23
N GLY A 242 22.30 -10.93 -9.56
CA GLY A 242 23.14 -11.68 -10.48
C GLY A 242 22.99 -11.32 -11.97
N ASN A 243 21.98 -10.55 -12.35
CA ASN A 243 21.91 -9.97 -13.69
C ASN A 243 22.77 -8.70 -13.79
N PRO A 244 23.22 -8.31 -14.98
CA PRO A 244 23.83 -7.00 -15.19
C PRO A 244 22.89 -5.89 -14.75
N GLU A 245 23.43 -4.84 -14.12
CA GLU A 245 22.66 -3.65 -13.77
C GLU A 245 22.03 -3.04 -15.04
N PRO A 246 20.74 -2.69 -15.04
CA PRO A 246 20.11 -2.03 -16.18
C PRO A 246 20.76 -0.68 -16.48
N LEU A 247 20.59 -0.19 -17.72
CA LEU A 247 20.99 1.17 -18.08
C LEU A 247 20.29 2.18 -17.15
N CYS A 248 20.94 3.31 -16.87
CA CYS A 248 20.34 4.39 -16.11
C CYS A 248 19.00 4.83 -16.73
N GLN A 249 17.92 4.76 -15.97
CA GLN A 249 16.58 5.17 -16.40
C GLN A 249 16.03 6.22 -15.45
N ILE A 250 15.49 7.30 -16.00
CA ILE A 250 15.05 8.48 -15.26
C ILE A 250 13.63 8.84 -15.65
N THR A 251 12.85 9.24 -14.67
CA THR A 251 11.53 9.83 -14.87
C THR A 251 11.62 11.34 -14.70
N LEU A 252 11.08 12.08 -15.66
CA LEU A 252 10.81 13.51 -15.56
C LEU A 252 9.30 13.75 -15.59
N PRO A 253 8.83 14.90 -15.05
CA PRO A 253 7.44 15.31 -15.27
C PRO A 253 7.13 15.42 -16.77
N ILE A 254 5.91 15.09 -17.17
CA ILE A 254 5.53 15.11 -18.59
C ILE A 254 5.73 16.49 -19.24
N GLU A 255 5.58 17.56 -18.48
CA GLU A 255 5.80 18.93 -18.97
C GLU A 255 7.25 19.15 -19.41
N ALA A 256 8.21 18.69 -18.62
CA ALA A 256 9.63 18.79 -18.92
C ALA A 256 10.03 17.85 -20.06
N HIS A 257 9.65 16.58 -19.95
CA HIS A 257 9.94 15.56 -20.94
C HIS A 257 9.35 15.91 -22.33
N ASN A 258 8.05 16.20 -22.42
CA ASN A 258 7.38 16.47 -23.67
C ASN A 258 7.86 17.79 -24.32
N ARG A 259 8.32 18.78 -23.51
CA ARG A 259 8.95 20.00 -24.01
C ARG A 259 10.20 19.65 -24.81
N MET A 260 11.09 18.82 -24.29
CA MET A 260 12.32 18.40 -24.98
C MET A 260 12.01 17.61 -26.25
N VAL A 261 11.03 16.68 -26.19
CA VAL A 261 10.58 15.93 -27.39
C VAL A 261 10.03 16.89 -28.47
N ARG A 262 9.25 17.91 -28.09
CA ARG A 262 8.75 18.92 -29.05
C ARG A 262 9.87 19.74 -29.67
N LEU A 263 10.92 20.10 -28.91
CA LEU A 263 12.09 20.81 -29.44
C LEU A 263 12.80 19.94 -30.47
N LEU A 264 13.10 18.68 -30.15
CA LEU A 264 13.74 17.74 -31.09
C LEU A 264 12.93 17.54 -32.37
N ASN A 265 11.60 17.38 -32.25
CA ASN A 265 10.70 17.22 -33.39
C ASN A 265 10.64 18.46 -34.29
N LYS A 266 11.07 19.62 -33.80
CA LYS A 266 11.22 20.88 -34.58
C LYS A 266 12.65 21.08 -35.10
N GLY A 267 13.53 20.09 -34.89
CA GLY A 267 14.93 20.18 -35.37
C GLY A 267 15.86 20.97 -34.47
N HIS A 268 15.42 21.35 -33.27
CA HIS A 268 16.30 22.04 -32.32
C HIS A 268 17.20 21.01 -31.60
N LYS A 269 18.46 21.39 -31.36
CA LYS A 269 19.37 20.61 -30.54
C LYS A 269 18.88 20.63 -29.08
N VAL A 270 18.82 19.46 -28.44
CA VAL A 270 18.62 19.31 -27.00
C VAL A 270 19.83 18.57 -26.45
N GLU A 271 20.45 19.12 -25.42
CA GLU A 271 21.59 18.51 -24.72
C GLU A 271 21.34 18.53 -23.23
N MET A 272 21.80 17.49 -22.53
CA MET A 272 21.58 17.33 -21.10
C MET A 272 22.87 16.93 -20.39
N GLU A 273 22.92 17.32 -19.11
CA GLU A 273 23.85 16.81 -18.11
C GLU A 273 23.11 15.95 -17.10
N ILE A 274 23.69 14.79 -16.77
CA ILE A 274 23.12 13.81 -15.84
C ILE A 274 24.21 13.28 -14.93
N ASP A 275 24.00 13.27 -13.60
CA ASP A 275 24.84 12.59 -12.61
C ASP A 275 23.93 11.81 -11.66
N ILE A 276 23.72 10.53 -11.95
CA ILE A 276 22.93 9.59 -11.15
C ILE A 276 23.87 8.58 -10.53
N ARG A 277 23.76 8.41 -9.19
CA ARG A 277 24.52 7.39 -8.46
C ARG A 277 23.56 6.54 -7.67
N ASN A 278 23.46 5.29 -8.02
CA ASN A 278 22.63 4.28 -7.40
C ASN A 278 23.49 3.22 -6.76
N GLN A 279 23.01 2.61 -5.70
CA GLN A 279 23.68 1.52 -5.00
C GLN A 279 22.75 0.32 -4.97
N PHE A 280 23.22 -0.81 -5.46
CA PHE A 280 22.56 -2.11 -5.32
C PHE A 280 23.10 -2.82 -4.09
N THR A 281 22.24 -3.61 -3.45
CA THR A 281 22.59 -4.41 -2.28
C THR A 281 22.02 -5.82 -2.44
N ASP A 282 22.87 -6.83 -2.33
CA ASP A 282 22.46 -8.24 -2.34
C ASP A 282 21.74 -8.59 -1.04
N ARG A 283 20.48 -8.20 -0.93
CA ARG A 283 19.59 -8.50 0.20
C ARG A 283 18.29 -9.08 -0.34
N PRO A 284 18.22 -10.41 -0.52
CA PRO A 284 17.06 -11.06 -1.14
C PRO A 284 15.95 -11.30 -0.13
N VAL A 285 15.62 -10.33 0.73
CA VAL A 285 14.68 -10.53 1.85
C VAL A 285 13.76 -9.34 2.01
N ILE A 286 12.48 -9.64 2.22
CA ILE A 286 11.47 -8.72 2.73
C ILE A 286 11.12 -9.11 4.16
N ASN A 287 11.03 -8.11 5.03
CA ASN A 287 10.62 -8.28 6.42
C ASN A 287 9.34 -7.50 6.71
N ASN A 288 8.63 -7.96 7.74
CA ASN A 288 7.55 -7.24 8.42
C ASN A 288 8.03 -6.77 9.80
N VAL A 289 7.38 -5.74 10.34
CA VAL A 289 7.51 -5.36 11.75
C VAL A 289 6.23 -5.77 12.47
N ILE A 290 6.37 -6.52 13.56
CA ILE A 290 5.27 -7.10 14.34
C ILE A 290 5.38 -6.64 15.79
N ALA A 291 4.22 -6.32 16.41
CA ALA A 291 4.09 -6.10 17.85
C ALA A 291 2.72 -6.56 18.34
N GLU A 292 2.57 -6.89 19.63
CA GLU A 292 1.34 -7.46 20.15
C GLU A 292 0.93 -6.92 21.51
N ILE A 293 -0.38 -6.87 21.75
CA ILE A 293 -0.99 -6.92 23.09
C ILE A 293 -1.51 -8.35 23.27
N PRO A 294 -0.87 -9.18 24.10
CA PRO A 294 -1.28 -10.58 24.28
C PRO A 294 -2.69 -10.73 24.81
N GLY A 295 -3.42 -11.71 24.29
CA GLY A 295 -4.73 -12.08 24.78
C GLY A 295 -4.66 -12.68 26.20
N THR A 296 -5.71 -12.45 27.00
CA THR A 296 -5.77 -12.88 28.41
C THR A 296 -6.78 -14.02 28.67
N ASP A 297 -7.75 -14.23 27.77
CA ASP A 297 -8.74 -15.30 27.91
C ASP A 297 -8.10 -16.67 27.63
N PRO A 298 -8.15 -17.64 28.52
CA PRO A 298 -7.52 -18.94 28.33
C PRO A 298 -7.97 -19.69 27.06
N LYS A 299 -9.18 -19.41 26.55
CA LYS A 299 -9.75 -20.06 25.36
C LYS A 299 -9.50 -19.28 24.08
N LEU A 300 -9.44 -17.94 24.17
CA LEU A 300 -9.41 -17.02 23.02
C LEU A 300 -8.04 -16.38 22.77
N LYS A 301 -7.11 -16.45 23.71
CA LYS A 301 -5.82 -15.73 23.66
C LYS A 301 -4.97 -16.04 22.43
N ASN A 302 -5.15 -17.19 21.80
CA ASN A 302 -4.45 -17.57 20.58
C ASN A 302 -5.11 -17.00 19.32
N GLU A 303 -6.37 -16.58 19.39
CA GLU A 303 -7.04 -15.92 18.28
C GLU A 303 -6.46 -14.51 18.10
N VAL A 304 -6.25 -14.10 16.84
CA VAL A 304 -5.54 -12.87 16.49
C VAL A 304 -6.46 -11.88 15.80
N VAL A 305 -6.60 -10.72 16.40
CA VAL A 305 -7.13 -9.51 15.77
C VAL A 305 -5.93 -8.72 15.23
N LEU A 306 -5.80 -8.65 13.92
CA LEU A 306 -4.71 -8.01 13.22
C LEU A 306 -5.12 -6.60 12.80
N ILE A 307 -4.28 -5.62 13.03
CA ILE A 307 -4.37 -4.27 12.45
C ILE A 307 -3.06 -3.96 11.72
N GLY A 308 -3.12 -3.31 10.57
CA GLY A 308 -1.88 -3.11 9.83
C GLY A 308 -1.99 -2.17 8.65
N ALA A 309 -0.82 -1.90 8.10
CA ALA A 309 -0.50 -1.03 6.99
C ALA A 309 0.81 -1.49 6.36
N HIS A 310 1.23 -0.94 5.21
CA HIS A 310 2.56 -1.27 4.71
C HIS A 310 3.61 -0.22 5.10
N LEU A 311 4.77 -0.70 5.52
CA LEU A 311 5.87 0.16 5.96
C LEU A 311 6.74 0.63 4.79
N ASP A 312 6.83 -0.13 3.72
CA ASP A 312 7.58 0.31 2.54
C ASP A 312 6.86 1.46 1.81
N SER A 313 7.58 2.13 0.96
CA SER A 313 7.10 3.17 0.07
C SER A 313 7.95 3.23 -1.19
N TRP A 314 7.51 3.96 -2.22
CA TRP A 314 8.42 4.35 -3.28
C TRP A 314 9.48 5.34 -2.78
N HIS A 315 10.60 5.44 -3.51
CA HIS A 315 11.81 6.17 -3.12
C HIS A 315 11.82 7.65 -3.52
N GLY A 316 10.84 8.11 -4.27
CA GLY A 316 10.82 9.52 -4.73
C GLY A 316 10.43 10.49 -3.63
N GLY A 317 9.30 10.26 -2.97
CA GLY A 317 8.86 10.97 -1.77
C GLY A 317 9.26 10.27 -0.49
N THR A 318 8.69 10.71 0.62
CA THR A 318 8.89 10.07 1.94
C THR A 318 7.79 9.09 2.31
N GLY A 319 6.85 8.79 1.37
CA GLY A 319 5.76 7.85 1.58
C GLY A 319 4.87 8.28 2.74
N GLY A 320 4.39 9.54 2.71
CA GLY A 320 3.55 10.09 3.77
C GLY A 320 2.13 9.54 3.69
N ALA A 321 1.46 9.75 2.56
CA ALA A 321 0.11 9.24 2.34
C ALA A 321 0.09 7.76 1.95
N ASP A 322 1.16 7.26 1.31
CA ASP A 322 1.31 5.90 0.79
C ASP A 322 2.57 5.20 1.36
N ASP A 323 2.51 4.38 2.43
CA ASP A 323 1.40 4.27 3.38
C ASP A 323 1.89 4.61 4.81
N GLY A 324 2.66 5.71 4.92
CA GLY A 324 3.05 6.26 6.21
C GLY A 324 1.84 6.59 7.08
N SER A 325 0.75 7.08 6.43
CA SER A 325 -0.51 7.42 7.11
C SER A 325 -1.13 6.21 7.81
N GLY A 326 -1.10 5.04 7.18
CA GLY A 326 -1.53 3.78 7.78
C GLY A 326 -0.62 3.35 8.93
N CYS A 327 0.69 3.40 8.73
CA CYS A 327 1.65 3.08 9.80
C CYS A 327 1.43 3.97 11.04
N ILE A 328 1.29 5.29 10.87
CA ILE A 328 1.03 6.25 11.94
C ILE A 328 -0.28 5.91 12.66
N THR A 329 -1.36 5.69 11.90
CA THR A 329 -2.69 5.38 12.43
C THR A 329 -2.67 4.11 13.27
N MET A 330 -2.05 3.03 12.78
CA MET A 330 -2.04 1.74 13.47
C MET A 330 -1.10 1.72 14.66
N MET A 331 0.06 2.40 14.58
CA MET A 331 0.95 2.57 15.73
C MET A 331 0.29 3.41 16.84
N GLU A 332 -0.41 4.50 16.48
CA GLU A 332 -1.14 5.32 17.43
C GLU A 332 -2.33 4.56 18.05
N ALA A 333 -3.05 3.74 17.28
CA ALA A 333 -4.09 2.86 17.79
C ALA A 333 -3.54 1.89 18.85
N MET A 334 -2.38 1.29 18.57
CA MET A 334 -1.69 0.44 19.55
C MET A 334 -1.33 1.23 20.80
N ARG A 335 -0.73 2.45 20.66
CA ARG A 335 -0.39 3.30 21.81
C ARG A 335 -1.63 3.57 22.69
N ILE A 336 -2.74 3.96 22.08
CA ILE A 336 -4.00 4.23 22.83
C ILE A 336 -4.40 3.01 23.65
N LEU A 337 -4.41 1.82 23.05
CA LEU A 337 -4.78 0.59 23.76
C LEU A 337 -3.80 0.23 24.88
N LYS A 338 -2.52 0.49 24.68
CA LYS A 338 -1.46 0.24 25.69
C LYS A 338 -1.57 1.18 26.87
N ASP A 339 -1.71 2.49 26.63
CA ASP A 339 -1.80 3.51 27.68
C ASP A 339 -3.08 3.38 28.52
N LEU A 340 -4.14 2.83 27.93
CA LEU A 340 -5.36 2.48 28.66
C LEU A 340 -5.27 1.14 29.42
N ASP A 341 -4.12 0.47 29.38
CA ASP A 341 -3.87 -0.87 29.98
C ASP A 341 -4.93 -1.91 29.57
N VAL A 342 -5.32 -1.92 28.29
CA VAL A 342 -6.33 -2.85 27.78
C VAL A 342 -5.82 -4.28 27.95
N LYS A 343 -6.66 -5.14 28.55
CA LYS A 343 -6.43 -6.58 28.67
C LYS A 343 -7.38 -7.32 27.72
N PRO A 344 -7.00 -7.46 26.44
CA PRO A 344 -7.90 -8.05 25.45
C PRO A 344 -8.08 -9.54 25.71
N ARG A 345 -9.21 -10.11 25.33
CA ARG A 345 -9.44 -11.56 25.39
C ARG A 345 -8.66 -12.28 24.29
N ARG A 346 -8.68 -11.72 23.06
CA ARG A 346 -7.87 -12.15 21.89
C ARG A 346 -6.61 -11.31 21.79
N THR A 347 -5.56 -11.87 21.25
CA THR A 347 -4.34 -11.11 20.96
C THR A 347 -4.63 -10.04 19.90
N ILE A 348 -4.26 -8.77 20.18
CA ILE A 348 -4.26 -7.71 19.18
C ILE A 348 -2.83 -7.59 18.64
N ARG A 349 -2.67 -7.75 17.32
CA ARG A 349 -1.39 -7.73 16.64
C ARG A 349 -1.31 -6.58 15.65
N LEU A 350 -0.26 -5.78 15.78
CA LEU A 350 0.17 -4.84 14.76
C LEU A 350 1.04 -5.57 13.75
N ALA A 351 0.77 -5.37 12.46
CA ALA A 351 1.66 -5.78 11.39
C ALA A 351 1.92 -4.61 10.43
N LEU A 352 3.18 -4.22 10.31
CA LEU A 352 3.63 -3.26 9.31
C LEU A 352 4.35 -4.03 8.22
N TRP A 353 3.67 -4.17 7.08
CA TRP A 353 4.11 -5.03 5.99
C TRP A 353 5.27 -4.43 5.22
N GLY A 354 6.10 -5.27 4.63
CA GLY A 354 7.14 -4.86 3.70
C GLY A 354 6.87 -5.33 2.29
N GLY A 355 7.29 -4.54 1.28
CA GLY A 355 7.22 -4.91 -0.12
C GLY A 355 5.78 -5.02 -0.66
N GLU A 356 4.87 -4.23 -0.13
CA GLU A 356 3.52 -4.09 -0.68
C GLU A 356 3.59 -3.60 -2.11
N GLU A 357 4.30 -2.51 -2.34
CA GLU A 357 4.50 -1.78 -3.58
C GLU A 357 5.07 -2.64 -4.73
N GLN A 358 5.80 -3.68 -4.39
CA GLN A 358 6.36 -4.61 -5.37
C GLN A 358 5.51 -5.86 -5.53
N GLY A 359 4.43 -6.00 -4.77
CA GLY A 359 3.44 -7.06 -4.95
C GLY A 359 3.02 -7.82 -3.71
N LEU A 360 2.77 -7.13 -2.59
CA LEU A 360 2.25 -7.69 -1.34
C LEU A 360 3.17 -8.75 -0.71
N TYR A 361 4.49 -8.57 -0.81
CA TYR A 361 5.45 -9.61 -0.37
C TYR A 361 5.32 -9.89 1.13
N GLY A 362 5.14 -8.86 1.95
CA GLY A 362 5.03 -8.97 3.41
C GLY A 362 3.82 -9.74 3.87
N SER A 363 2.64 -9.31 3.47
CA SER A 363 1.37 -9.96 3.86
C SER A 363 1.23 -11.36 3.27
N ARG A 364 1.72 -11.58 2.02
CA ARG A 364 1.76 -12.93 1.43
C ARG A 364 2.69 -13.86 2.18
N GLY A 365 3.89 -13.39 2.51
CA GLY A 365 4.83 -14.20 3.29
C GLY A 365 4.27 -14.58 4.66
N TYR A 366 3.58 -13.65 5.33
CA TYR A 366 2.87 -13.94 6.58
C TYR A 366 1.77 -14.99 6.38
N ARG A 367 0.92 -14.84 5.34
CA ARG A 367 -0.08 -15.85 5.00
C ARG A 367 0.54 -17.21 4.74
N ASP A 368 1.57 -17.25 3.91
CA ASP A 368 2.19 -18.49 3.42
C ASP A 368 2.95 -19.25 4.52
N THR A 369 3.43 -18.55 5.54
CA THR A 369 4.15 -19.16 6.66
C THR A 369 3.28 -19.47 7.88
N LYS A 370 2.15 -18.75 8.06
CA LYS A 370 1.31 -18.87 9.28
C LYS A 370 -0.08 -19.45 9.01
N LEU A 371 -0.65 -19.20 7.82
CA LEU A 371 -2.08 -19.44 7.59
C LEU A 371 -2.36 -20.49 6.53
N VAL A 372 -1.66 -20.49 5.41
CA VAL A 372 -1.93 -21.38 4.28
C VAL A 372 -0.64 -21.79 3.62
N ASP A 373 -0.36 -23.06 3.57
CA ASP A 373 0.77 -23.62 2.84
C ASP A 373 0.64 -23.29 1.33
N PRO A 374 1.60 -22.55 0.74
CA PRO A 374 1.48 -22.08 -0.63
C PRO A 374 1.57 -23.18 -1.69
N GLU A 375 2.19 -24.33 -1.37
CA GLU A 375 2.38 -25.45 -2.31
C GLU A 375 1.15 -26.37 -2.33
N THR A 376 0.62 -26.68 -1.15
CA THR A 376 -0.48 -27.63 -0.99
C THR A 376 -1.85 -26.97 -0.86
N GLY A 377 -1.91 -25.69 -0.54
CA GLY A 377 -3.13 -24.97 -0.22
C GLY A 377 -3.77 -25.36 1.12
N LYS A 378 -3.10 -26.18 1.94
CA LYS A 378 -3.61 -26.62 3.24
C LYS A 378 -3.54 -25.50 4.27
N GLU A 379 -4.55 -25.49 5.15
CA GLU A 379 -4.56 -24.60 6.30
C GLU A 379 -3.45 -24.96 7.28
N LEU A 380 -2.71 -23.93 7.73
CA LEU A 380 -1.76 -23.99 8.83
C LEU A 380 -2.44 -23.63 10.16
N PRO A 381 -1.84 -23.92 11.32
CA PRO A 381 -2.47 -23.69 12.62
C PRO A 381 -3.06 -22.30 12.83
N GLY A 382 -2.39 -21.25 12.36
CA GLY A 382 -2.85 -19.86 12.49
C GLY A 382 -4.12 -19.54 11.70
N PHE A 383 -4.49 -20.35 10.70
CA PHE A 383 -5.69 -20.10 9.89
C PHE A 383 -6.97 -20.07 10.72
N LYS A 384 -7.16 -21.07 11.57
CA LYS A 384 -8.31 -21.15 12.47
C LYS A 384 -8.28 -20.11 13.60
N ASP A 385 -7.09 -19.62 13.93
CA ASP A 385 -6.90 -18.62 14.98
C ASP A 385 -7.00 -17.19 14.44
N PHE A 386 -7.17 -16.99 13.12
CA PHE A 386 -7.34 -15.69 12.48
C PHE A 386 -8.76 -15.16 12.76
N ALA A 387 -8.85 -14.08 13.55
CA ALA A 387 -10.14 -13.51 13.95
C ALA A 387 -10.58 -12.34 13.07
N LEU A 388 -9.66 -11.44 12.74
CA LEU A 388 -9.93 -10.23 11.97
C LEU A 388 -8.62 -9.63 11.46
N TYR A 389 -8.67 -8.97 10.29
CA TYR A 389 -7.66 -8.01 9.85
C TYR A 389 -8.32 -6.71 9.39
N LEU A 390 -7.84 -5.59 9.94
CA LEU A 390 -8.21 -4.23 9.52
C LEU A 390 -7.01 -3.57 8.86
N ASN A 391 -7.15 -3.23 7.59
CA ASN A 391 -6.10 -2.63 6.74
C ASN A 391 -6.38 -1.15 6.48
N MET A 392 -5.36 -0.33 6.59
CA MET A 392 -5.36 1.04 6.09
C MET A 392 -4.35 1.17 4.97
N ASP A 393 -4.79 1.64 3.83
CA ASP A 393 -4.01 2.00 2.66
C ASP A 393 -4.92 2.85 1.75
N TYR A 394 -4.41 3.70 0.86
CA TYR A 394 -5.12 4.60 -0.07
C TYR A 394 -5.27 6.07 0.35
N SER A 395 -4.83 6.60 1.40
CA SER A 395 -4.91 8.02 1.68
C SER A 395 -4.75 8.34 3.16
N ALA A 396 -4.31 9.54 3.46
CA ALA A 396 -4.26 10.08 4.82
C ALA A 396 -5.61 10.66 5.29
N GLY A 397 -6.69 10.49 4.51
CA GLY A 397 -7.99 11.07 4.85
C GLY A 397 -8.74 10.29 5.93
N ARG A 398 -9.81 10.91 6.44
CA ARG A 398 -10.63 10.39 7.53
C ARG A 398 -11.30 9.09 7.17
N PHE A 399 -11.35 8.14 8.10
CA PHE A 399 -12.16 6.93 7.99
C PHE A 399 -13.65 7.28 7.99
N ARG A 400 -14.35 6.77 6.99
CA ARG A 400 -15.78 6.97 6.81
C ARG A 400 -16.57 5.67 7.01
N GLY A 401 -15.91 4.55 6.91
CA GLY A 401 -16.52 3.23 7.00
C GLY A 401 -15.58 2.11 6.62
N ILE A 402 -16.14 0.98 6.18
CA ILE A 402 -15.39 -0.20 5.82
C ILE A 402 -15.98 -0.87 4.57
N TYR A 403 -15.13 -1.45 3.73
CA TYR A 403 -15.56 -2.39 2.69
C TYR A 403 -15.72 -3.76 3.32
N ASN A 404 -16.90 -4.37 3.20
CA ASN A 404 -17.19 -5.68 3.80
C ASN A 404 -16.61 -6.87 3.01
N GLU A 405 -15.94 -6.61 1.89
CA GLU A 405 -15.27 -7.62 1.05
C GLU A 405 -16.20 -8.75 0.59
N GLU A 406 -17.48 -8.43 0.33
CA GLU A 406 -18.56 -9.40 0.02
C GLU A 406 -18.79 -10.41 1.16
N ASN A 407 -18.41 -10.07 2.39
CA ASN A 407 -18.70 -10.86 3.58
C ASN A 407 -19.86 -10.24 4.38
N ASP A 408 -21.09 -10.45 3.92
CA ASP A 408 -22.29 -9.87 4.56
C ASP A 408 -22.47 -10.33 6.00
N MET A 409 -21.85 -11.43 6.40
CA MET A 409 -21.87 -11.90 7.79
C MET A 409 -21.07 -10.99 8.74
N ALA A 410 -20.24 -10.09 8.21
CA ALA A 410 -19.52 -9.07 8.98
C ALA A 410 -20.40 -7.85 9.33
N ASN A 411 -21.46 -7.59 8.54
CA ASN A 411 -22.26 -6.38 8.67
C ASN A 411 -22.84 -6.19 10.08
N PRO A 412 -23.47 -7.21 10.73
CA PRO A 412 -24.03 -7.05 12.07
C PRO A 412 -22.98 -6.63 13.11
N PHE A 413 -21.72 -7.06 12.97
CA PHE A 413 -20.62 -6.68 13.84
C PHE A 413 -20.28 -5.20 13.66
N PHE A 414 -20.01 -4.76 12.44
CA PHE A 414 -19.68 -3.38 12.14
C PHE A 414 -20.83 -2.42 12.45
N GLU A 415 -22.09 -2.80 12.21
CA GLU A 415 -23.26 -1.99 12.59
C GLU A 415 -23.34 -1.72 14.10
N VAL A 416 -23.05 -2.73 14.93
CA VAL A 416 -23.03 -2.56 16.38
C VAL A 416 -21.80 -1.78 16.84
N TRP A 417 -20.61 -2.12 16.34
CA TRP A 417 -19.36 -1.48 16.74
C TRP A 417 -19.25 -0.02 16.29
N SER A 418 -19.91 0.36 15.19
CA SER A 418 -19.89 1.74 14.68
C SER A 418 -20.72 2.72 15.51
N LYS A 419 -21.77 2.25 16.20
CA LYS A 419 -22.69 3.14 16.94
C LYS A 419 -21.99 4.08 17.94
N PRO A 420 -21.07 3.64 18.80
CA PRO A 420 -20.40 4.51 19.75
C PRO A 420 -19.47 5.56 19.11
N ILE A 421 -19.04 5.33 17.87
CA ILE A 421 -18.10 6.20 17.13
C ILE A 421 -18.74 6.90 15.93
N ALA A 422 -20.04 6.78 15.73
CA ALA A 422 -20.76 7.39 14.61
C ALA A 422 -20.57 8.91 14.53
N ASN A 423 -20.45 9.59 15.67
CA ASN A 423 -20.15 11.02 15.75
C ASN A 423 -18.75 11.41 15.22
N LEU A 424 -17.86 10.43 14.95
CA LEU A 424 -16.59 10.64 14.27
C LEU A 424 -16.71 10.57 12.73
N GLY A 425 -17.93 10.35 12.21
CA GLY A 425 -18.23 10.24 10.78
C GLY A 425 -17.96 8.85 10.20
N PHE A 426 -17.83 7.83 11.06
CA PHE A 426 -17.66 6.42 10.68
C PHE A 426 -18.97 5.67 10.79
N GLY A 427 -19.37 4.93 9.74
CA GLY A 427 -20.62 4.14 9.76
C GLY A 427 -20.96 3.47 8.44
N THR A 428 -20.38 3.89 7.33
CA THR A 428 -20.64 3.30 6.00
C THR A 428 -20.10 1.89 5.92
N ILE A 429 -20.93 0.93 5.50
CA ILE A 429 -20.54 -0.44 5.20
C ILE A 429 -20.82 -0.67 3.71
N ALA A 430 -19.77 -0.70 2.90
CA ALA A 430 -19.89 -0.89 1.45
C ALA A 430 -19.79 -2.38 1.10
N PRO A 431 -20.82 -2.99 0.45
CA PRO A 431 -20.85 -4.41 0.10
C PRO A 431 -20.01 -4.69 -1.14
N ARG A 432 -18.73 -4.30 -1.14
CA ARG A 432 -17.86 -4.35 -2.30
C ARG A 432 -16.50 -4.89 -1.94
N ARG A 433 -15.91 -5.66 -2.85
CA ARG A 433 -14.48 -6.00 -2.78
C ARG A 433 -13.64 -4.90 -3.40
N VAL A 434 -12.60 -4.50 -2.69
CA VAL A 434 -11.55 -3.63 -3.23
C VAL A 434 -10.25 -4.41 -3.40
N GLY A 435 -9.31 -3.87 -4.13
CA GLY A 435 -8.10 -4.60 -4.49
C GLY A 435 -6.82 -3.82 -4.26
N SER A 436 -5.71 -4.45 -4.61
CA SER A 436 -4.41 -3.80 -4.71
C SER A 436 -3.80 -3.35 -3.39
N THR A 437 -4.15 -3.96 -2.26
CA THR A 437 -3.52 -3.75 -0.96
C THR A 437 -3.58 -5.02 -0.09
N ASP A 438 -2.90 -5.03 1.05
CA ASP A 438 -2.55 -6.22 1.82
C ASP A 438 -3.72 -7.07 2.31
N HIS A 439 -4.91 -6.48 2.59
CA HIS A 439 -6.08 -7.25 3.04
C HIS A 439 -6.52 -8.32 2.03
N VAL A 440 -6.27 -8.11 0.71
CA VAL A 440 -6.66 -9.08 -0.32
C VAL A 440 -5.93 -10.41 -0.17
N THR A 441 -4.74 -10.39 0.43
CA THR A 441 -3.96 -11.58 0.70
C THR A 441 -4.73 -12.57 1.59
N PHE A 442 -5.55 -12.07 2.48
CA PHE A 442 -6.35 -12.81 3.44
C PHE A 442 -7.80 -12.99 2.94
N SER A 443 -8.44 -11.90 2.46
CA SER A 443 -9.84 -11.94 1.99
C SER A 443 -10.02 -12.86 0.78
N ASP A 444 -9.01 -13.02 -0.08
CA ASP A 444 -9.00 -14.00 -1.19
C ASP A 444 -9.03 -15.46 -0.70
N LYS A 445 -8.73 -15.73 0.58
CA LYS A 445 -8.85 -17.03 1.25
C LYS A 445 -10.12 -17.17 2.08
N GLY A 446 -11.03 -16.19 2.00
CA GLY A 446 -12.27 -16.16 2.78
C GLY A 446 -12.09 -15.68 4.22
N LEU A 447 -10.86 -15.37 4.64
CA LEU A 447 -10.59 -14.84 5.99
C LEU A 447 -11.19 -13.44 6.16
N PRO A 448 -11.69 -13.08 7.36
CA PRO A 448 -12.29 -11.78 7.63
C PRO A 448 -11.22 -10.67 7.65
N ALA A 449 -10.93 -10.10 6.50
CA ALA A 449 -9.95 -9.06 6.28
C ALA A 449 -10.57 -7.92 5.45
N PHE A 450 -10.46 -6.70 5.95
CA PHE A 450 -11.25 -5.57 5.49
C PHE A 450 -10.38 -4.32 5.31
N GLN A 451 -10.71 -3.53 4.27
CA GLN A 451 -10.10 -2.23 3.99
C GLN A 451 -11.02 -1.11 4.48
N PHE A 452 -10.44 -0.11 5.15
CA PHE A 452 -11.17 1.10 5.52
C PHE A 452 -11.58 1.92 4.28
N ILE A 453 -12.73 2.58 4.36
CA ILE A 453 -13.15 3.63 3.43
C ILE A 453 -12.57 4.94 3.96
N GLN A 454 -11.74 5.61 3.16
CA GLN A 454 -11.03 6.84 3.53
C GLN A 454 -11.42 7.98 2.60
N ASP A 455 -11.52 9.21 3.13
CA ASP A 455 -11.59 10.40 2.29
C ASP A 455 -10.34 10.46 1.40
N GLY A 456 -10.52 10.68 0.10
CA GLY A 456 -9.43 10.58 -0.87
C GLY A 456 -8.38 11.67 -0.76
N LEU A 457 -8.75 12.85 -0.23
CA LEU A 457 -7.90 14.03 -0.25
C LEU A 457 -7.31 14.27 -1.66
N ASP A 458 -6.03 14.49 -1.77
CA ASP A 458 -5.31 14.60 -3.05
C ASP A 458 -4.41 13.39 -3.36
N TYR A 459 -4.68 12.23 -2.75
CA TYR A 459 -3.89 11.01 -2.84
C TYR A 459 -3.54 10.63 -4.28
N PHE A 460 -4.54 10.52 -5.17
CA PHE A 460 -4.31 10.09 -6.56
C PHE A 460 -3.47 11.05 -7.40
N ARG A 461 -3.18 12.24 -6.88
CA ARG A 461 -2.27 13.20 -7.52
C ARG A 461 -0.85 13.11 -6.97
N THR A 462 -0.68 12.63 -5.76
CA THR A 462 0.58 12.72 -5.00
C THR A 462 1.24 11.38 -4.74
N TYR A 463 0.45 10.30 -4.62
CA TYR A 463 1.00 8.96 -4.39
C TYR A 463 1.97 8.53 -5.50
N HIS A 464 2.98 7.77 -5.17
CA HIS A 464 4.04 7.35 -6.09
C HIS A 464 4.73 8.52 -6.81
N THR A 465 4.88 9.67 -6.15
CA THR A 465 5.57 10.85 -6.67
C THR A 465 6.48 11.49 -5.61
N LEU A 466 7.29 12.48 -6.03
CA LEU A 466 8.07 13.31 -5.09
C LEU A 466 7.20 14.12 -4.11
N ALA A 467 5.90 14.28 -4.38
CA ALA A 467 5.01 15.08 -3.53
C ALA A 467 4.41 14.29 -2.37
N ASP A 468 4.66 12.99 -2.27
CA ASP A 468 4.16 12.19 -1.14
C ASP A 468 5.06 12.38 0.09
N THR A 469 4.77 13.43 0.85
CA THR A 469 5.54 13.93 1.99
C THR A 469 4.64 14.21 3.19
N TYR A 470 5.22 14.65 4.31
CA TYR A 470 4.50 15.06 5.52
C TYR A 470 3.33 16.02 5.24
N GLU A 471 3.50 16.96 4.30
CA GLU A 471 2.50 17.98 3.94
C GLU A 471 1.22 17.40 3.31
N ARG A 472 1.21 16.11 2.96
CA ARG A 472 0.00 15.40 2.49
C ARG A 472 -0.81 14.81 3.63
N LEU A 473 -0.27 14.82 4.84
CA LEU A 473 -0.94 14.29 6.03
C LEU A 473 -1.87 15.33 6.65
N VAL A 474 -3.05 14.89 7.02
CA VAL A 474 -3.98 15.65 7.85
C VAL A 474 -3.96 15.01 9.24
N THR A 475 -3.07 15.48 10.11
CA THR A 475 -2.81 14.82 11.42
C THR A 475 -4.06 14.71 12.30
N SER A 476 -5.00 15.67 12.20
CA SER A 476 -6.30 15.58 12.87
C SER A 476 -7.19 14.46 12.32
N ASP A 477 -7.07 14.09 11.04
CA ASP A 477 -7.77 12.93 10.50
C ASP A 477 -7.11 11.63 10.97
N LEU A 478 -5.76 11.57 11.00
CA LEU A 478 -5.02 10.41 11.52
C LEU A 478 -5.33 10.14 12.99
N GLN A 479 -5.50 11.20 13.79
CA GLN A 479 -5.93 11.11 15.19
C GLN A 479 -7.33 10.45 15.31
N VAL A 480 -8.29 10.87 14.46
CA VAL A 480 -9.61 10.26 14.41
C VAL A 480 -9.52 8.81 13.95
N ASN A 481 -8.72 8.53 12.92
CA ASN A 481 -8.54 7.20 12.37
C ASN A 481 -7.94 6.23 13.41
N ALA A 482 -6.94 6.67 14.18
CA ALA A 482 -6.35 5.89 15.26
C ALA A 482 -7.37 5.57 16.37
N CYS A 483 -8.23 6.54 16.72
CA CYS A 483 -9.33 6.31 17.64
C CYS A 483 -10.29 5.22 17.15
N ILE A 484 -10.68 5.28 15.87
CA ILE A 484 -11.57 4.31 15.24
C ILE A 484 -10.91 2.93 15.16
N ALA A 485 -9.65 2.85 14.72
CA ALA A 485 -8.90 1.60 14.63
C ALA A 485 -8.72 0.94 16.01
N ALA A 486 -8.35 1.71 17.05
CA ALA A 486 -8.24 1.22 18.42
C ALA A 486 -9.58 0.68 18.93
N TRP A 487 -10.66 1.40 18.68
CA TRP A 487 -12.01 0.98 19.08
C TRP A 487 -12.43 -0.31 18.40
N LEU A 488 -12.30 -0.42 17.09
CA LEU A 488 -12.69 -1.63 16.36
C LEU A 488 -11.82 -2.83 16.73
N ALA A 489 -10.52 -2.64 16.92
CA ALA A 489 -9.62 -3.69 17.41
C ALA A 489 -10.02 -4.16 18.82
N TYR A 490 -10.37 -3.23 19.71
CA TYR A 490 -10.89 -3.54 21.03
C TYR A 490 -12.19 -4.35 20.95
N CYS A 491 -13.16 -3.90 20.15
CA CYS A 491 -14.43 -4.62 19.97
C CYS A 491 -14.19 -6.05 19.50
N ALA A 492 -13.42 -6.24 18.45
CA ALA A 492 -13.12 -7.56 17.91
C ALA A 492 -12.37 -8.46 18.89
N ALA A 493 -11.49 -7.88 19.70
CA ALA A 493 -10.73 -8.63 20.70
C ALA A 493 -11.55 -9.03 21.93
N MET A 494 -12.63 -8.29 22.25
CA MET A 494 -13.46 -8.50 23.42
C MET A 494 -14.77 -9.26 23.15
N ASP A 495 -15.24 -9.30 21.88
CA ASP A 495 -16.52 -9.94 21.53
C ASP A 495 -16.50 -11.44 21.82
N ASP A 496 -17.63 -12.00 22.25
CA ASP A 496 -17.77 -13.45 22.45
C ASP A 496 -17.67 -14.21 21.14
N ASN A 497 -18.13 -13.60 20.06
CA ASN A 497 -18.12 -14.15 18.73
C ASN A 497 -17.01 -13.49 17.89
N ARG A 498 -16.59 -14.16 16.85
CA ARG A 498 -15.74 -13.56 15.82
C ARG A 498 -16.51 -13.46 14.50
N ILE A 499 -16.09 -12.53 13.67
CA ILE A 499 -16.65 -12.39 12.33
C ILE A 499 -16.45 -13.71 11.58
N PRO A 500 -17.52 -14.30 11.03
CA PRO A 500 -17.42 -15.52 10.25
C PRO A 500 -16.60 -15.31 8.96
N MET A 501 -15.98 -16.39 8.50
CA MET A 501 -15.34 -16.39 7.20
C MET A 501 -16.38 -16.21 6.09
N ARG A 502 -15.97 -15.56 5.01
CA ARG A 502 -16.78 -15.44 3.79
C ARG A 502 -16.98 -16.84 3.20
N LYS A 503 -18.23 -17.18 2.89
CA LYS A 503 -18.63 -18.46 2.25
C LYS A 503 -18.34 -18.45 0.75
#